data_cee6541dd0fb6649e1f8637a9c049b7b
#
_entry.id   cee6541dd0fb6649e1f8637a9c049b7b
#
_cell.length_a   1.000
_cell.length_b   1.000
_cell.length_c   1.000
_cell.angle_alpha   90.00
_cell.angle_beta   90.00
_cell.angle_gamma   90.00
#
_symmetry.space_group_name_H-M   'P 1'
#
loop_
_entity.id
_entity.type
_entity.pdbx_description
1 polymer ?
#
loop_
_entity_poly.entity_id
_entity_poly.type
_entity_poly.pdbx_seq_one_letter_code
_entity_poly.pdbx_strand_id
1 'polypeptide(L)'
;IPFYFPNFVLNNLTVKLFNLLYYFKQSKKQVKNFIHYEQFFYPLDIVNDWNRIYGKKGFIQYQMVIPKEKGKEGMKKILETIAKSGNGSFLAVLKLFGKDNPEAYNSFPMEGYTLALDFKVNSKLKKLVTQLDAIVEEFGGRIYLSKDSMSKPSLTNYLQNVQNSK
;
A
#
# COMPACT_ATOMS: atom_id res chain seq x y z
N ILE A 1 -4.01 -15.60 -14.38
CA ILE A 1 -2.94 -15.17 -15.31
C ILE A 1 -2.12 -16.41 -15.65
N PRO A 2 -2.07 -16.87 -16.91
CA PRO A 2 -1.49 -18.18 -17.27
C PRO A 2 0.04 -18.22 -17.21
N PHE A 3 0.73 -17.09 -17.24
CA PHE A 3 2.20 -17.02 -17.22
C PHE A 3 2.71 -15.80 -16.44
N TYR A 4 3.98 -15.84 -16.05
CA TYR A 4 4.62 -14.69 -15.41
C TYR A 4 4.85 -13.57 -16.40
N PHE A 5 4.42 -12.37 -16.08
CA PHE A 5 4.65 -11.21 -16.95
C PHE A 5 6.14 -10.90 -17.04
N PRO A 6 6.63 -10.56 -18.25
CA PRO A 6 7.99 -10.08 -18.42
C PRO A 6 8.26 -8.83 -17.58
N ASN A 7 9.51 -8.67 -17.16
CA ASN A 7 9.89 -7.59 -16.25
C ASN A 7 9.61 -6.17 -16.77
N PHE A 8 9.56 -5.99 -18.07
CA PHE A 8 9.29 -4.70 -18.69
C PHE A 8 7.80 -4.30 -18.72
N VAL A 9 6.88 -5.22 -18.45
CA VAL A 9 5.43 -4.92 -18.53
C VAL A 9 4.98 -3.97 -17.42
N LEU A 10 5.50 -4.12 -16.20
CA LEU A 10 5.20 -3.19 -15.12
C LEU A 10 6.27 -2.10 -15.05
N ASN A 11 6.01 -0.99 -15.73
CA ASN A 11 6.81 0.23 -15.69
C ASN A 11 5.90 1.46 -15.60
N ASN A 12 6.49 2.64 -15.38
CA ASN A 12 5.73 3.89 -15.22
C ASN A 12 4.83 4.21 -16.41
N LEU A 13 5.25 3.89 -17.63
CA LEU A 13 4.48 4.19 -18.83
C LEU A 13 3.23 3.31 -18.92
N THR A 14 3.40 1.98 -18.72
CA THR A 14 2.29 1.03 -18.79
C THR A 14 1.29 1.25 -17.66
N VAL A 15 1.75 1.56 -16.44
CA VAL A 15 0.88 1.90 -15.31
C VAL A 15 0.12 3.19 -15.57
N LYS A 16 0.77 4.24 -16.10
CA LYS A 16 0.09 5.48 -16.48
C LYS A 16 -0.95 5.26 -17.56
N LEU A 17 -0.63 4.48 -18.59
CA LEU A 17 -1.58 4.17 -19.68
C LEU A 17 -2.76 3.38 -19.15
N PHE A 18 -2.53 2.37 -18.33
CA PHE A 18 -3.58 1.60 -17.68
C PHE A 18 -4.51 2.50 -16.84
N ASN A 19 -3.93 3.34 -15.98
CA ASN A 19 -4.68 4.25 -15.13
C ASN A 19 -5.49 5.26 -15.96
N LEU A 20 -4.93 5.75 -17.06
CA LEU A 20 -5.62 6.65 -17.96
C LEU A 20 -6.83 5.98 -18.62
N LEU A 21 -6.65 4.78 -19.17
CA LEU A 21 -7.72 4.00 -19.77
C LEU A 21 -8.80 3.64 -18.74
N TYR A 22 -8.40 3.23 -17.54
CA TYR A 22 -9.33 2.90 -16.46
C TYR A 22 -10.12 4.13 -16.00
N TYR A 23 -9.47 5.28 -15.89
CA TYR A 23 -10.13 6.55 -15.54
C TYR A 23 -11.19 6.95 -16.58
N PHE A 24 -10.84 6.89 -17.87
CA PHE A 24 -11.77 7.25 -18.94
C PHE A 24 -12.85 6.20 -19.23
N LYS A 25 -12.71 4.99 -18.70
CA LYS A 25 -13.78 3.96 -18.77
C LYS A 25 -15.08 4.47 -18.13
N GLN A 26 -14.99 5.34 -17.13
CA GLN A 26 -16.15 5.98 -16.51
C GLN A 26 -16.34 7.38 -17.08
N SER A 27 -17.25 7.50 -18.06
CA SER A 27 -17.54 8.77 -18.74
C SER A 27 -18.43 9.72 -17.94
N LYS A 28 -19.15 9.20 -16.93
CA LYS A 28 -20.09 9.97 -16.11
C LYS A 28 -19.61 10.09 -14.67
N LYS A 29 -19.84 11.24 -14.04
CA LYS A 29 -19.45 11.52 -12.64
C LYS A 29 -20.11 10.57 -11.63
N GLN A 30 -21.30 10.08 -11.92
CA GLN A 30 -22.03 9.10 -11.13
C GLN A 30 -22.62 8.03 -12.06
N VAL A 31 -22.36 6.78 -11.75
CA VAL A 31 -22.93 5.61 -12.44
C VAL A 31 -23.55 4.71 -11.40
N LYS A 32 -24.81 4.32 -11.59
CA LYS A 32 -25.53 3.35 -10.75
C LYS A 32 -25.65 2.05 -11.53
N ASN A 33 -24.98 1.02 -11.05
CA ASN A 33 -25.05 -0.32 -11.64
C ASN A 33 -25.38 -1.35 -10.55
N PHE A 34 -26.10 -2.40 -10.94
CA PHE A 34 -26.21 -3.60 -10.14
C PHE A 34 -25.04 -4.52 -10.50
N ILE A 35 -24.25 -4.89 -9.50
CA ILE A 35 -23.17 -5.86 -9.67
C ILE A 35 -23.32 -6.97 -8.63
N HIS A 36 -22.80 -8.14 -8.94
CA HIS A 36 -22.80 -9.25 -7.99
C HIS A 36 -21.92 -8.89 -6.79
N TYR A 37 -22.34 -9.27 -5.56
CA TYR A 37 -21.64 -8.91 -4.33
C TYR A 37 -20.19 -9.40 -4.28
N GLU A 38 -19.88 -10.56 -4.86
CA GLU A 38 -18.51 -11.10 -4.93
C GLU A 38 -17.59 -10.18 -5.73
N GLN A 39 -18.04 -9.67 -6.87
CA GLN A 39 -17.26 -8.75 -7.69
C GLN A 39 -17.01 -7.41 -6.98
N PHE A 40 -17.94 -7.01 -6.11
CA PHE A 40 -17.80 -5.79 -5.33
C PHE A 40 -16.86 -5.94 -4.14
N PHE A 41 -17.02 -7.00 -3.34
CA PHE A 41 -16.25 -7.20 -2.12
C PHE A 41 -14.91 -7.89 -2.37
N TYR A 42 -14.82 -8.74 -3.39
CA TYR A 42 -13.65 -9.58 -3.69
C TYR A 42 -13.17 -9.42 -5.14
N PRO A 43 -12.85 -8.18 -5.58
CA PRO A 43 -12.54 -7.92 -7.00
C PRO A 43 -11.27 -8.64 -7.49
N LEU A 44 -10.37 -9.03 -6.60
CA LEU A 44 -9.14 -9.75 -6.96
C LEU A 44 -9.33 -11.26 -7.05
N ASP A 45 -10.33 -11.84 -6.38
CA ASP A 45 -10.57 -13.28 -6.38
C ASP A 45 -11.02 -13.80 -7.75
N ILE A 46 -11.50 -12.89 -8.63
CA ILE A 46 -11.87 -13.20 -10.01
C ILE A 46 -10.61 -13.45 -10.87
N VAL A 47 -9.46 -12.95 -10.47
CA VAL A 47 -8.22 -13.05 -11.24
C VAL A 47 -7.32 -14.12 -10.64
N ASN A 48 -7.41 -15.34 -11.14
CA ASN A 48 -6.53 -16.42 -10.73
C ASN A 48 -5.06 -16.05 -11.01
N ASP A 49 -4.18 -16.41 -10.07
CA ASP A 49 -2.73 -16.18 -10.16
C ASP A 49 -2.34 -14.73 -10.46
N TRP A 50 -3.07 -13.75 -9.90
CA TRP A 50 -2.80 -12.32 -10.12
C TRP A 50 -1.38 -11.90 -9.74
N ASN A 51 -0.75 -12.61 -8.81
CA ASN A 51 0.63 -12.38 -8.38
C ASN A 51 1.66 -12.55 -9.51
N ARG A 52 1.33 -13.32 -10.57
CA ARG A 52 2.21 -13.50 -11.74
C ARG A 52 2.46 -12.24 -12.54
N ILE A 53 1.62 -11.18 -12.34
CA ILE A 53 1.84 -9.88 -12.97
C ILE A 53 3.15 -9.21 -12.52
N TYR A 54 3.63 -9.53 -11.30
CA TYR A 54 4.88 -9.00 -10.76
C TYR A 54 6.14 -9.73 -11.28
N GLY A 55 5.95 -10.79 -12.07
CA GLY A 55 7.03 -11.59 -12.61
C GLY A 55 7.64 -12.57 -11.60
N LYS A 56 8.68 -13.30 -12.01
CA LYS A 56 9.29 -14.38 -11.22
C LYS A 56 9.91 -13.94 -9.88
N LYS A 57 10.32 -12.67 -9.77
CA LYS A 57 10.91 -12.13 -8.53
C LYS A 57 9.86 -11.82 -7.45
N GLY A 58 8.59 -11.86 -7.82
CA GLY A 58 7.49 -11.58 -6.91
C GLY A 58 7.37 -10.12 -6.50
N PHE A 59 6.69 -9.89 -5.39
CA PHE A 59 6.41 -8.57 -4.84
C PHE A 59 6.47 -8.62 -3.31
N ILE A 60 6.52 -7.45 -2.69
CA ILE A 60 6.27 -7.27 -1.26
C ILE A 60 5.03 -6.41 -1.09
N GLN A 61 4.31 -6.66 -0.01
CA GLN A 61 3.26 -5.75 0.45
C GLN A 61 3.85 -4.82 1.50
N TYR A 62 3.63 -3.52 1.32
CA TYR A 62 3.98 -2.49 2.28
C TYR A 62 2.71 -1.78 2.72
N GLN A 63 2.45 -1.77 4.02
CA GLN A 63 1.27 -1.10 4.56
C GLN A 63 1.65 -0.23 5.75
N MET A 64 1.22 1.02 5.72
CA MET A 64 1.41 1.98 6.81
C MET A 64 0.10 2.68 7.15
N VAL A 65 0.09 3.35 8.29
CA VAL A 65 -0.97 4.27 8.71
C VAL A 65 -0.36 5.58 9.16
N ILE A 66 -0.97 6.69 8.77
CA ILE A 66 -0.60 8.05 9.20
C ILE A 66 -1.76 8.61 10.02
N PRO A 67 -1.49 9.24 11.20
CA PRO A 67 -2.52 9.85 12.01
C PRO A 67 -3.41 10.80 11.21
N LYS A 68 -4.70 10.84 11.55
CA LYS A 68 -5.72 11.56 10.79
C LYS A 68 -5.41 13.04 10.60
N GLU A 69 -4.89 13.68 11.64
CA GLU A 69 -4.56 15.11 11.66
C GLU A 69 -3.48 15.47 10.64
N LYS A 70 -2.51 14.56 10.46
CA LYS A 70 -1.38 14.71 9.54
C LYS A 70 -1.58 13.96 8.22
N GLY A 71 -2.74 13.31 8.06
CA GLY A 71 -2.99 12.35 6.97
C GLY A 71 -2.84 12.95 5.57
N LYS A 72 -3.35 14.16 5.36
CA LYS A 72 -3.28 14.83 4.05
C LYS A 72 -1.83 15.09 3.61
N GLU A 73 -1.02 15.64 4.51
CA GLU A 73 0.38 15.98 4.21
C GLU A 73 1.24 14.72 4.09
N GLY A 74 1.10 13.79 5.05
CA GLY A 74 1.85 12.55 5.06
C GLY A 74 1.56 11.69 3.83
N MET A 75 0.29 11.50 3.47
CA MET A 75 -0.10 10.75 2.27
C MET A 75 0.39 11.40 0.98
N LYS A 76 0.31 12.72 0.88
CA LYS A 76 0.86 13.46 -0.26
C LYS A 76 2.36 13.20 -0.41
N LYS A 77 3.14 13.35 0.66
CA LYS A 77 4.60 13.12 0.67
C LYS A 77 4.96 11.69 0.29
N ILE A 78 4.22 10.70 0.82
CA ILE A 78 4.36 9.27 0.48
C ILE A 78 4.12 9.05 -1.01
N LEU A 79 2.97 9.50 -1.54
CA LEU A 79 2.60 9.30 -2.94
C LEU A 79 3.59 9.98 -3.90
N GLU A 80 4.05 11.19 -3.58
CA GLU A 80 5.08 11.89 -4.37
C GLU A 80 6.42 11.14 -4.37
N THR A 81 6.82 10.58 -3.23
CA THR A 81 8.05 9.78 -3.11
C THR A 81 7.97 8.52 -3.96
N ILE A 82 6.84 7.81 -3.91
CA ILE A 82 6.59 6.64 -4.75
C ILE A 82 6.63 7.02 -6.23
N ALA A 83 5.93 8.08 -6.62
CA ALA A 83 5.91 8.54 -8.02
C ALA A 83 7.30 8.90 -8.55
N LYS A 84 8.13 9.57 -7.75
CA LYS A 84 9.51 9.93 -8.09
C LYS A 84 10.45 8.73 -8.16
N SER A 85 10.19 7.68 -7.37
CA SER A 85 11.05 6.48 -7.34
C SER A 85 11.02 5.65 -8.61
N GLY A 86 9.95 5.79 -9.40
CA GLY A 86 9.69 4.93 -10.55
C GLY A 86 9.20 3.51 -10.20
N ASN A 87 8.96 3.23 -8.91
CA ASN A 87 8.38 1.96 -8.45
C ASN A 87 6.88 2.15 -8.25
N GLY A 88 6.11 2.11 -9.33
CA GLY A 88 4.65 2.13 -9.22
C GLY A 88 4.12 0.88 -8.52
N SER A 89 3.06 1.04 -7.72
CA SER A 89 2.29 -0.08 -7.19
C SER A 89 1.16 -0.40 -8.17
N PHE A 90 0.96 -1.68 -8.48
CA PHE A 90 -0.19 -2.11 -9.28
C PHE A 90 -1.47 -2.13 -8.46
N LEU A 91 -1.36 -2.49 -7.18
CA LEU A 91 -2.46 -2.46 -6.22
C LEU A 91 -2.17 -1.42 -5.14
N ALA A 92 -3.06 -0.46 -5.00
CA ALA A 92 -3.01 0.53 -3.94
C ALA A 92 -4.39 0.61 -3.26
N VAL A 93 -4.43 0.38 -1.96
CA VAL A 93 -5.67 0.39 -1.18
C VAL A 93 -5.55 1.44 -0.08
N LEU A 94 -6.33 2.51 -0.20
CA LEU A 94 -6.45 3.57 0.80
C LEU A 94 -7.71 3.34 1.64
N LYS A 95 -7.56 3.36 2.97
CA LYS A 95 -8.66 3.24 3.92
C LYS A 95 -8.53 4.28 5.03
N LEU A 96 -9.63 4.61 5.66
CA LEU A 96 -9.66 5.36 6.91
C LEU A 96 -9.93 4.40 8.06
N PHE A 97 -9.04 4.34 9.03
CA PHE A 97 -9.23 3.63 10.27
C PHE A 97 -9.93 4.52 11.30
N GLY A 98 -10.81 3.91 12.10
CA GLY A 98 -11.41 4.52 13.28
C GLY A 98 -10.46 4.53 14.49
N LYS A 99 -11.01 4.83 15.66
CA LYS A 99 -10.27 4.82 16.93
C LYS A 99 -9.64 3.45 17.16
N ASP A 100 -8.40 3.43 17.68
CA ASP A 100 -7.77 2.18 18.09
C ASP A 100 -8.27 1.70 19.44
N ASN A 101 -7.95 0.44 19.77
CA ASN A 101 -8.18 -0.11 21.08
C ASN A 101 -6.91 0.08 21.93
N PRO A 102 -6.93 0.93 22.98
CA PRO A 102 -5.76 1.19 23.80
C PRO A 102 -5.29 -0.04 24.60
N GLU A 103 -6.15 -1.05 24.76
CA GLU A 103 -5.80 -2.32 25.43
C GLU A 103 -5.02 -3.28 24.54
N ALA A 104 -4.97 -3.03 23.24
CA ALA A 104 -4.30 -3.89 22.28
C ALA A 104 -2.84 -3.41 22.05
N TYR A 105 -1.91 -3.90 22.85
CA TYR A 105 -0.49 -3.48 22.86
C TYR A 105 0.23 -3.59 21.51
N ASN A 106 -0.12 -4.58 20.69
CA ASN A 106 0.50 -4.81 19.37
C ASN A 106 -0.42 -4.39 18.21
N SER A 107 -1.34 -3.46 18.46
CA SER A 107 -2.29 -3.03 17.45
C SER A 107 -1.62 -2.15 16.38
N PHE A 108 -1.65 -2.58 15.12
CA PHE A 108 -1.25 -1.75 13.98
C PHE A 108 -2.25 -0.61 13.72
N PRO A 109 -3.57 -0.85 13.73
CA PRO A 109 -4.54 0.21 13.50
C PRO A 109 -4.39 1.36 14.50
N MET A 110 -4.58 2.57 14.00
CA MET A 110 -4.76 3.79 14.76
C MET A 110 -5.70 4.71 13.98
N GLU A 111 -6.35 5.68 14.63
CA GLU A 111 -7.21 6.61 13.91
C GLU A 111 -6.40 7.38 12.88
N GLY A 112 -6.62 7.07 11.59
CA GLY A 112 -5.81 7.63 10.53
C GLY A 112 -6.01 6.99 9.16
N TYR A 113 -5.27 7.49 8.20
CA TYR A 113 -5.27 6.98 6.84
C TYR A 113 -4.24 5.86 6.70
N THR A 114 -4.70 4.68 6.31
CA THR A 114 -3.81 3.55 5.99
C THR A 114 -3.74 3.35 4.48
N LEU A 115 -2.54 3.11 3.98
CA LEU A 115 -2.27 2.82 2.58
C LEU A 115 -1.50 1.50 2.49
N ALA A 116 -2.07 0.55 1.76
CA ALA A 116 -1.44 -0.72 1.44
C ALA A 116 -1.03 -0.72 -0.03
N LEU A 117 0.19 -1.16 -0.31
CA LEU A 117 0.83 -1.10 -1.61
C LEU A 117 1.57 -2.40 -1.90
N ASP A 118 1.51 -2.84 -3.14
CA ASP A 118 2.26 -3.99 -3.64
C ASP A 118 3.40 -3.52 -4.54
N PHE A 119 4.63 -3.69 -4.09
CA PHE A 119 5.82 -3.30 -4.85
C PHE A 119 6.52 -4.52 -5.45
N LYS A 120 6.78 -4.47 -6.75
CA LYS A 120 7.62 -5.45 -7.43
C LYS A 120 9.04 -5.45 -6.87
N VAL A 121 9.59 -6.65 -6.60
CA VAL A 121 10.96 -6.79 -6.10
C VAL A 121 11.98 -6.40 -7.18
N ASN A 122 12.79 -5.37 -6.87
CA ASN A 122 13.89 -4.89 -7.70
C ASN A 122 14.99 -4.24 -6.85
N SER A 123 16.12 -3.89 -7.48
CA SER A 123 17.29 -3.32 -6.78
C SER A 123 17.05 -1.96 -6.12
N LYS A 124 16.05 -1.20 -6.56
CA LYS A 124 15.72 0.13 -6.02
C LYS A 124 14.73 0.08 -4.86
N LEU A 125 14.07 -1.07 -4.65
CA LEU A 125 12.97 -1.19 -3.71
C LEU A 125 13.39 -0.90 -2.27
N LYS A 126 14.55 -1.44 -1.83
CA LYS A 126 15.06 -1.22 -0.48
C LYS A 126 15.24 0.28 -0.16
N LYS A 127 15.78 1.04 -1.13
CA LYS A 127 15.92 2.50 -0.98
C LYS A 127 14.57 3.19 -0.83
N LEU A 128 13.58 2.80 -1.64
CA LEU A 128 12.23 3.35 -1.54
C LEU A 128 11.62 3.07 -0.19
N VAL A 129 11.63 1.80 0.27
CA VAL A 129 11.06 1.41 1.57
C VAL A 129 11.72 2.21 2.70
N THR A 130 13.06 2.35 2.72
CA THR A 130 13.75 3.18 3.71
C THR A 130 13.29 4.64 3.69
N GLN A 131 12.98 5.21 2.53
CA GLN A 131 12.46 6.57 2.43
C GLN A 131 11.02 6.68 2.94
N LEU A 132 10.19 5.68 2.63
CA LEU A 132 8.81 5.62 3.12
C LEU A 132 8.78 5.46 4.64
N ASP A 133 9.63 4.60 5.20
CA ASP A 133 9.80 4.41 6.64
C ASP A 133 10.11 5.74 7.35
N ALA A 134 11.07 6.49 6.82
CA ALA A 134 11.43 7.79 7.38
C ALA A 134 10.25 8.80 7.35
N ILE A 135 9.45 8.78 6.30
CA ILE A 135 8.25 9.63 6.22
C ILE A 135 7.20 9.17 7.24
N VAL A 136 6.95 7.86 7.34
CA VAL A 136 6.00 7.33 8.34
C VAL A 136 6.38 7.73 9.75
N GLU A 137 7.68 7.62 10.09
CA GLU A 137 8.22 8.04 11.39
C GLU A 137 8.06 9.55 11.62
N GLU A 138 8.41 10.39 10.63
CA GLU A 138 8.28 11.86 10.69
C GLU A 138 6.83 12.30 11.02
N PHE A 139 5.86 11.58 10.46
CA PHE A 139 4.44 11.88 10.68
C PHE A 139 3.84 11.15 11.90
N GLY A 140 4.62 10.37 12.64
CA GLY A 140 4.16 9.61 13.82
C GLY A 140 3.24 8.45 13.45
N GLY A 141 3.42 7.88 12.27
CA GLY A 141 2.67 6.73 11.76
C GLY A 141 3.18 5.39 12.28
N ARG A 142 2.53 4.32 11.81
CA ARG A 142 2.91 2.92 12.10
C ARG A 142 3.03 2.13 10.80
N ILE A 143 3.87 1.09 10.82
CA ILE A 143 4.03 0.12 9.72
C ILE A 143 3.44 -1.21 10.14
N TYR A 144 2.75 -1.88 9.21
CA TYR A 144 2.16 -3.17 9.46
C TYR A 144 3.18 -4.30 9.24
N LEU A 145 3.78 -4.77 10.32
CA LEU A 145 4.89 -5.73 10.30
C LEU A 145 4.55 -7.08 9.69
N SER A 146 3.28 -7.50 9.76
CA SER A 146 2.86 -8.80 9.19
C SER A 146 2.89 -8.83 7.67
N LYS A 147 3.01 -7.66 7.00
CA LYS A 147 3.06 -7.55 5.54
C LYS A 147 4.41 -7.07 5.03
N ASP A 148 5.24 -6.53 5.90
CA ASP A 148 6.51 -5.94 5.52
C ASP A 148 7.68 -6.85 5.89
N SER A 149 8.52 -7.13 4.92
CA SER A 149 9.75 -7.92 5.08
C SER A 149 11.03 -7.09 5.03
N MET A 150 10.94 -5.77 4.89
CA MET A 150 12.09 -4.91 4.60
C MET A 150 12.29 -3.73 5.55
N SER A 151 11.30 -3.36 6.37
CA SER A 151 11.38 -2.22 7.27
C SER A 151 12.36 -2.43 8.42
N LYS A 152 12.87 -1.32 8.92
CA LYS A 152 13.79 -1.35 10.05
C LYS A 152 13.05 -1.69 11.36
N PRO A 153 13.64 -2.50 12.27
CA PRO A 153 13.05 -2.80 13.57
C PRO A 153 12.74 -1.57 14.43
N SER A 154 13.44 -0.46 14.22
CA SER A 154 13.25 0.79 14.99
C SER A 154 11.88 1.46 14.79
N LEU A 155 11.17 1.13 13.72
CA LEU A 155 9.84 1.68 13.42
C LEU A 155 8.70 0.96 14.14
N THR A 156 9.04 0.02 15.00
CA THR A 156 8.08 -0.68 15.84
C THR A 156 7.80 0.08 17.16
N ASN A 157 7.66 1.42 17.08
CA ASN A 157 7.41 2.25 18.25
C ASN A 157 6.18 1.81 19.06
N TYR A 158 5.21 1.13 18.44
CA TYR A 158 4.12 0.52 19.17
C TYR A 158 4.52 -0.73 19.97
N LEU A 159 5.65 -1.38 19.67
CA LEU A 159 6.22 -2.44 20.49
C LEU A 159 6.97 -1.91 21.74
N GLN A 160 7.37 -0.65 21.76
CA GLN A 160 8.02 -0.04 22.91
C GLN A 160 7.06 0.08 24.11
N ASN A 161 5.75 0.19 23.87
CA ASN A 161 4.77 0.20 24.94
C ASN A 161 4.71 -1.14 25.70
N VAL A 162 5.14 -2.24 25.08
CA VAL A 162 5.23 -3.56 25.74
C VAL A 162 6.39 -3.63 26.73
N GLN A 163 7.48 -2.90 26.49
CA GLN A 163 8.66 -2.87 27.39
C GLN A 163 8.44 -1.98 28.61
N ASN A 164 7.59 -0.96 28.51
CA ASN A 164 7.32 0.00 29.59
C ASN A 164 6.16 -0.43 30.50
N SER A 165 5.50 -1.54 30.23
CA SER A 165 4.40 -2.10 31.04
C SER A 165 4.79 -3.27 31.94
N LYS A 166 6.11 -3.45 32.17
CA LYS A 166 6.67 -4.34 33.23
C LYS A 166 7.13 -3.50 34.42
#